data_4ff5aba9c39723665f210fff7140d8fc
#
_entry.id   4ff5aba9c39723665f210fff7140d8fc
#
_cell.length_a   1.000
_cell.length_b   1.000
_cell.length_c   1.000
_cell.angle_alpha   90.00
_cell.angle_beta   90.00
_cell.angle_gamma   90.00
#
_symmetry.space_group_name_H-M   'P 1'
#
loop_
_entity.id
_entity.type
_entity.pdbx_description
1 polymer ?
#
loop_
_entity_poly.entity_id
_entity_poly.type
_entity_poly.pdbx_seq_one_letter_code
_entity_poly.pdbx_strand_id
1 'polypeptide(L)'
;DVYKRQLQSREDEIEYCRQHGIHLPFSTDCSYSRDRNIWHISHEGLELEDPANEPNYKHLLVLGCTPEEAPDEPEYVTMTFEKGVPKSVNGKAMKVSDIIRELNRLGAKHGIGIIDIVENRVVGMKSRGVYETPGGTILYEAHQQLEELVLDRDTTTFKMDVGNKFAQVVYEGKWETPLREALQAFVEKTQEYVTGEVKFRLYKGNIIKAGTTSPYSLYNESIASFKTGDMYDHHDADGFINLFGLSLKVRAMKKLENEKKNNK
;
A
#
# COMPACT_ATOMS: atom_id res chain seq x y z
N ASP A 1 -26.33 17.30 8.27
CA ASP A 1 -26.88 18.16 9.29
C ASP A 1 -27.55 17.33 10.39
N VAL A 2 -26.89 17.15 11.52
CA VAL A 2 -27.35 16.28 12.64
C VAL A 2 -28.71 16.75 13.22
N TYR A 3 -29.04 18.02 13.10
CA TYR A 3 -30.25 18.61 13.69
C TYR A 3 -31.45 18.71 12.75
N LYS A 4 -31.22 18.53 11.44
CA LYS A 4 -32.28 18.71 10.41
C LYS A 4 -32.46 17.48 9.52
N ARG A 5 -31.85 16.37 9.87
CA ARG A 5 -31.94 15.14 9.07
C ARG A 5 -33.39 14.64 9.07
N GLN A 6 -34.08 14.87 7.97
CA GLN A 6 -35.45 14.38 7.73
C GLN A 6 -35.44 12.96 7.16
N LEU A 7 -34.38 12.58 6.50
CA LEU A 7 -34.18 11.24 5.93
C LEU A 7 -33.37 10.41 6.93
N GLN A 8 -33.89 9.31 7.42
CA GLN A 8 -33.31 8.49 8.48
C GLN A 8 -32.68 7.23 7.96
N SER A 9 -33.11 6.76 6.79
CA SER A 9 -32.63 5.53 6.16
C SER A 9 -32.30 5.75 4.68
N ARG A 10 -31.63 4.80 4.08
CA ARG A 10 -31.37 4.77 2.63
C ARG A 10 -32.65 4.63 1.84
N GLU A 11 -33.61 3.89 2.36
CA GLU A 11 -34.95 3.74 1.79
C GLU A 11 -35.67 5.09 1.71
N ASP A 12 -35.59 5.91 2.77
CA ASP A 12 -36.15 7.25 2.78
C ASP A 12 -35.47 8.16 1.73
N GLU A 13 -34.17 8.05 1.58
CA GLU A 13 -33.39 8.79 0.56
C GLU A 13 -33.80 8.41 -0.86
N ILE A 14 -33.97 7.12 -1.12
CA ILE A 14 -34.42 6.59 -2.42
C ILE A 14 -35.84 7.07 -2.73
N GLU A 15 -36.75 6.97 -1.77
CA GLU A 15 -38.13 7.44 -1.93
C GLU A 15 -38.19 8.95 -2.15
N TYR A 16 -37.38 9.73 -1.44
CA TYR A 16 -37.22 11.17 -1.69
C TYR A 16 -36.76 11.46 -3.12
N CYS A 17 -35.75 10.74 -3.61
CA CYS A 17 -35.26 10.89 -4.98
C CYS A 17 -36.37 10.57 -5.97
N ARG A 18 -37.13 9.50 -5.77
CA ARG A 18 -38.25 9.10 -6.61
C ARG A 18 -39.35 10.18 -6.68
N GLN A 19 -39.72 10.75 -5.52
CA GLN A 19 -40.76 11.79 -5.41
C GLN A 19 -40.34 13.09 -6.09
N HIS A 20 -39.03 13.40 -6.11
CA HIS A 20 -38.48 14.63 -6.70
C HIS A 20 -37.92 14.45 -8.12
N GLY A 21 -38.14 13.30 -8.75
CA GLY A 21 -37.68 13.04 -10.12
C GLY A 21 -36.15 13.02 -10.27
N ILE A 22 -35.42 12.75 -9.17
CA ILE A 22 -33.96 12.62 -9.17
C ILE A 22 -33.64 11.21 -9.65
N HIS A 23 -32.97 11.13 -10.78
CA HIS A 23 -32.58 9.83 -11.36
C HIS A 23 -31.36 9.26 -10.64
N LEU A 24 -31.53 8.08 -10.05
CA LEU A 24 -30.44 7.33 -9.41
C LEU A 24 -29.78 6.41 -10.43
N PRO A 25 -28.46 6.38 -10.54
CA PRO A 25 -27.73 5.57 -11.50
C PRO A 25 -27.65 4.07 -11.15
N PHE A 26 -28.41 3.61 -10.15
CA PHE A 26 -28.43 2.23 -9.66
C PHE A 26 -29.85 1.76 -9.36
N SER A 27 -30.06 0.44 -9.41
CA SER A 27 -31.33 -0.17 -9.02
C SER A 27 -31.45 -0.30 -7.49
N THR A 28 -32.65 -0.14 -6.97
CA THR A 28 -32.95 -0.08 -5.54
C THR A 28 -32.73 -1.40 -4.77
N ASP A 29 -32.65 -2.52 -5.46
CA ASP A 29 -32.81 -3.84 -4.82
C ASP A 29 -31.51 -4.58 -4.46
N CYS A 30 -30.34 -4.11 -4.94
CA CYS A 30 -29.05 -4.77 -4.68
C CYS A 30 -27.88 -3.80 -4.87
N SER A 31 -27.78 -2.71 -4.09
CA SER A 31 -26.68 -1.78 -4.27
C SER A 31 -25.76 -1.69 -3.07
N TYR A 32 -24.49 -2.03 -3.27
CA TYR A 32 -23.44 -1.68 -2.33
C TYR A 32 -23.37 -0.17 -2.11
N SER A 33 -23.00 0.26 -0.92
CA SER A 33 -22.55 1.62 -0.68
C SER A 33 -21.19 1.80 -1.36
N ARG A 34 -21.03 2.84 -2.17
CA ARG A 34 -19.80 3.05 -2.96
C ARG A 34 -19.33 4.48 -2.88
N ASP A 35 -18.05 4.66 -2.56
CA ASP A 35 -17.36 5.94 -2.66
C ASP A 35 -16.21 5.80 -3.67
N ARG A 36 -16.13 6.75 -4.61
CA ARG A 36 -15.17 6.70 -5.71
C ARG A 36 -14.35 7.97 -5.81
N ASN A 37 -13.05 7.80 -6.00
CA ASN A 37 -12.12 8.86 -6.41
C ASN A 37 -11.15 8.35 -7.47
N ILE A 38 -10.11 9.12 -7.81
CA ILE A 38 -9.11 8.71 -8.82
C ILE A 38 -8.26 7.51 -8.37
N TRP A 39 -8.13 7.30 -7.04
CA TRP A 39 -7.26 6.29 -6.46
C TRP A 39 -7.95 4.94 -6.29
N HIS A 40 -9.22 4.95 -5.85
CA HIS A 40 -9.96 3.72 -5.55
C HIS A 40 -11.48 3.91 -5.67
N ILE A 41 -12.19 2.79 -5.61
CA ILE A 41 -13.60 2.69 -5.28
C ILE A 41 -13.78 1.75 -4.10
N SER A 42 -14.58 2.14 -3.10
CA SER A 42 -14.98 1.29 -1.99
C SER A 42 -16.32 0.64 -2.24
N HIS A 43 -16.53 -0.54 -1.66
CA HIS A 43 -17.79 -1.26 -1.65
C HIS A 43 -18.08 -1.71 -0.21
N GLU A 44 -19.24 -1.33 0.32
CA GLU A 44 -19.71 -1.69 1.66
C GLU A 44 -21.18 -2.15 1.61
N GLY A 45 -21.61 -2.90 2.62
CA GLY A 45 -22.99 -3.35 2.77
C GLY A 45 -23.29 -4.73 2.18
N LEU A 46 -24.56 -5.13 2.17
CA LEU A 46 -25.05 -6.45 1.72
C LEU A 46 -24.32 -7.59 2.44
N GLU A 47 -23.87 -8.61 1.69
CA GLU A 47 -23.15 -9.77 2.26
C GLU A 47 -21.85 -9.40 2.98
N LEU A 48 -21.29 -8.22 2.71
CA LEU A 48 -20.04 -7.76 3.37
C LEU A 48 -20.26 -7.38 4.84
N GLU A 49 -21.52 -7.17 5.27
CA GLU A 49 -21.81 -6.85 6.68
C GLU A 49 -21.50 -8.01 7.62
N ASP A 50 -21.50 -9.24 7.12
CA ASP A 50 -21.05 -10.42 7.86
C ASP A 50 -19.67 -10.87 7.34
N PRO A 51 -18.61 -10.79 8.17
CA PRO A 51 -17.26 -11.20 7.77
C PRO A 51 -17.13 -12.69 7.41
N ALA A 52 -18.12 -13.53 7.76
CA ALA A 52 -18.16 -14.94 7.39
C ALA A 52 -18.56 -15.18 5.93
N ASN A 53 -19.15 -14.18 5.28
CA ASN A 53 -19.59 -14.31 3.90
C ASN A 53 -18.45 -14.01 2.90
N GLU A 54 -18.39 -14.80 1.84
CA GLU A 54 -17.54 -14.51 0.69
C GLU A 54 -18.14 -13.35 -0.13
N PRO A 55 -17.34 -12.35 -0.53
CA PRO A 55 -17.81 -11.28 -1.41
C PRO A 55 -18.24 -11.81 -2.78
N ASN A 56 -19.35 -11.32 -3.29
CA ASN A 56 -19.77 -11.63 -4.66
C ASN A 56 -19.04 -10.76 -5.67
N TYR A 57 -17.77 -11.06 -5.92
CA TYR A 57 -16.89 -10.25 -6.78
C TYR A 57 -17.46 -9.97 -8.17
N LYS A 58 -18.25 -10.87 -8.76
CA LYS A 58 -18.87 -10.66 -10.08
C LYS A 58 -19.89 -9.52 -10.11
N HIS A 59 -20.57 -9.26 -9.00
CA HIS A 59 -21.52 -8.16 -8.88
C HIS A 59 -20.92 -6.93 -8.20
N LEU A 60 -19.85 -7.14 -7.44
CA LEU A 60 -19.19 -6.11 -6.66
C LEU A 60 -18.26 -5.24 -7.52
N LEU A 61 -17.40 -5.88 -8.34
CA LEU A 61 -16.35 -5.18 -9.09
C LEU A 61 -16.93 -4.25 -10.16
N VAL A 62 -16.37 -3.04 -10.26
CA VAL A 62 -16.78 -1.96 -11.18
C VAL A 62 -15.61 -1.50 -12.05
N LEU A 63 -14.39 -1.52 -11.53
CA LEU A 63 -13.20 -1.04 -12.25
C LEU A 63 -12.53 -2.17 -13.03
N GLY A 64 -12.47 -3.36 -12.46
CA GLY A 64 -11.70 -4.47 -12.97
C GLY A 64 -12.46 -5.79 -13.07
N CYS A 65 -11.71 -6.85 -13.11
CA CYS A 65 -12.18 -8.23 -13.15
C CYS A 65 -11.51 -9.04 -12.04
N THR A 66 -12.00 -10.24 -11.77
CA THR A 66 -11.29 -11.16 -10.87
C THR A 66 -10.00 -11.68 -11.51
N PRO A 67 -9.05 -12.20 -10.71
CA PRO A 67 -7.83 -12.83 -11.26
C PRO A 67 -8.12 -13.98 -12.23
N GLU A 68 -9.21 -14.73 -12.01
CA GLU A 68 -9.64 -15.84 -12.86
C GLU A 68 -10.12 -15.35 -14.24
N GLU A 69 -10.77 -14.19 -14.30
CA GLU A 69 -11.29 -13.58 -15.52
C GLU A 69 -10.22 -12.79 -16.29
N ALA A 70 -9.08 -12.50 -15.63
CA ALA A 70 -7.99 -11.74 -16.23
C ALA A 70 -7.30 -12.53 -17.37
N PRO A 71 -6.71 -11.84 -18.36
CA PRO A 71 -6.04 -12.47 -19.49
C PRO A 71 -4.96 -13.48 -19.09
N ASP A 72 -4.80 -14.54 -19.86
CA ASP A 72 -3.72 -15.55 -19.71
C ASP A 72 -2.36 -15.03 -20.16
N GLU A 73 -2.33 -13.91 -20.88
CA GLU A 73 -1.09 -13.27 -21.31
C GLU A 73 -0.64 -12.18 -20.34
N PRO A 74 0.59 -12.24 -19.83
CA PRO A 74 1.14 -11.21 -18.95
C PRO A 74 1.42 -9.92 -19.73
N GLU A 75 1.31 -8.78 -19.04
CA GLU A 75 1.63 -7.46 -19.61
C GLU A 75 2.74 -6.80 -18.81
N TYR A 76 3.76 -6.29 -19.52
CA TYR A 76 4.83 -5.53 -18.88
C TYR A 76 4.45 -4.06 -18.74
N VAL A 77 4.82 -3.49 -17.59
CA VAL A 77 4.71 -2.05 -17.33
C VAL A 77 6.03 -1.54 -16.80
N THR A 78 6.48 -0.40 -17.33
CA THR A 78 7.70 0.29 -16.90
C THR A 78 7.32 1.67 -16.41
N MET A 79 7.82 2.07 -15.26
CA MET A 79 7.56 3.39 -14.67
C MET A 79 8.87 4.08 -14.32
N THR A 80 8.94 5.38 -14.54
CA THR A 80 10.07 6.19 -14.09
C THR A 80 9.66 7.14 -12.98
N PHE A 81 10.58 7.37 -12.06
CA PHE A 81 10.42 8.27 -10.91
C PHE A 81 11.56 9.27 -10.85
N GLU A 82 11.25 10.45 -10.37
CA GLU A 82 12.23 11.48 -10.03
C GLU A 82 11.87 12.05 -8.66
N LYS A 83 12.78 11.90 -7.70
CA LYS A 83 12.58 12.33 -6.30
C LYS A 83 11.24 11.85 -5.72
N GLY A 84 10.94 10.57 -5.90
CA GLY A 84 9.71 9.93 -5.44
C GLY A 84 8.45 10.21 -6.27
N VAL A 85 8.51 11.12 -7.24
CA VAL A 85 7.37 11.50 -8.07
C VAL A 85 7.36 10.71 -9.37
N PRO A 86 6.29 9.97 -9.70
CA PRO A 86 6.18 9.25 -10.98
C PRO A 86 6.13 10.22 -12.16
N LYS A 87 6.88 9.92 -13.22
CA LYS A 87 7.05 10.78 -14.40
C LYS A 87 6.51 10.17 -15.69
N SER A 88 6.61 8.84 -15.82
CA SER A 88 6.18 8.18 -17.06
C SER A 88 5.66 6.77 -16.82
N VAL A 89 4.85 6.29 -17.77
CA VAL A 89 4.45 4.88 -17.90
C VAL A 89 4.78 4.44 -19.32
N ASN A 90 5.47 3.30 -19.47
CA ASN A 90 5.87 2.71 -20.76
C ASN A 90 6.57 3.74 -21.68
N GLY A 91 7.47 4.54 -21.14
CA GLY A 91 8.23 5.56 -21.85
C GLY A 91 7.45 6.84 -22.20
N LYS A 92 6.16 6.92 -21.88
CA LYS A 92 5.34 8.11 -22.12
C LYS A 92 5.27 8.98 -20.88
N ALA A 93 5.81 10.20 -20.95
CA ALA A 93 5.71 11.20 -19.89
C ALA A 93 4.26 11.68 -19.73
N MET A 94 3.78 11.76 -18.50
CA MET A 94 2.39 12.11 -18.18
C MET A 94 2.32 12.91 -16.86
N LYS A 95 1.20 13.60 -16.66
CA LYS A 95 0.84 14.12 -15.33
C LYS A 95 0.55 12.97 -14.37
N VAL A 96 0.79 13.16 -13.07
CA VAL A 96 0.54 12.12 -12.04
C VAL A 96 -0.88 11.57 -12.11
N SER A 97 -1.88 12.44 -12.31
CA SER A 97 -3.29 12.01 -12.45
C SER A 97 -3.51 11.09 -13.66
N ASP A 98 -2.80 11.31 -14.77
CA ASP A 98 -2.93 10.48 -15.96
C ASP A 98 -2.16 9.17 -15.82
N ILE A 99 -1.03 9.18 -15.09
CA ILE A 99 -0.32 7.98 -14.66
C ILE A 99 -1.25 7.07 -13.85
N ILE A 100 -1.94 7.62 -12.85
CA ILE A 100 -2.89 6.84 -12.03
C ILE A 100 -4.01 6.26 -12.90
N ARG A 101 -4.58 7.02 -13.82
CA ARG A 101 -5.62 6.52 -14.74
C ARG A 101 -5.13 5.40 -15.64
N GLU A 102 -3.92 5.54 -16.20
CA GLU A 102 -3.33 4.49 -17.05
C GLU A 102 -3.01 3.23 -16.25
N LEU A 103 -2.46 3.38 -15.03
CA LEU A 103 -2.21 2.24 -14.15
C LEU A 103 -3.52 1.60 -13.65
N ASN A 104 -4.59 2.38 -13.43
CA ASN A 104 -5.92 1.84 -13.16
C ASN A 104 -6.40 0.96 -14.32
N ARG A 105 -6.25 1.42 -15.57
CA ARG A 105 -6.63 0.65 -16.75
C ARG A 105 -5.85 -0.66 -16.87
N LEU A 106 -4.53 -0.60 -16.67
CA LEU A 106 -3.65 -1.77 -16.73
C LEU A 106 -3.93 -2.75 -15.58
N GLY A 107 -4.00 -2.26 -14.34
CA GLY A 107 -4.24 -3.09 -13.17
C GLY A 107 -5.63 -3.73 -13.16
N ALA A 108 -6.66 -2.98 -13.54
CA ALA A 108 -8.02 -3.47 -13.68
C ALA A 108 -8.13 -4.63 -14.68
N LYS A 109 -7.47 -4.51 -15.84
CA LYS A 109 -7.40 -5.56 -16.87
C LYS A 109 -6.82 -6.88 -16.31
N HIS A 110 -5.89 -6.80 -15.37
CA HIS A 110 -5.18 -7.95 -14.81
C HIS A 110 -5.68 -8.38 -13.43
N GLY A 111 -6.83 -7.88 -12.96
CA GLY A 111 -7.43 -8.25 -11.68
C GLY A 111 -6.60 -7.80 -10.47
N ILE A 112 -5.83 -6.72 -10.59
CA ILE A 112 -4.94 -6.21 -9.55
C ILE A 112 -5.67 -5.21 -8.66
N GLY A 113 -5.33 -5.23 -7.35
CA GLY A 113 -5.76 -4.21 -6.40
C GLY A 113 -7.15 -4.43 -5.81
N ILE A 114 -7.62 -5.66 -5.76
CA ILE A 114 -8.82 -6.06 -5.00
C ILE A 114 -8.37 -6.31 -3.56
N ILE A 115 -8.91 -5.54 -2.61
CA ILE A 115 -8.52 -5.58 -1.20
C ILE A 115 -9.77 -5.70 -0.35
N ASP A 116 -9.92 -6.82 0.37
CA ASP A 116 -10.97 -7.05 1.36
C ASP A 116 -10.39 -6.84 2.76
N ILE A 117 -10.89 -5.86 3.49
CA ILE A 117 -10.37 -5.51 4.82
C ILE A 117 -11.48 -5.28 5.84
N VAL A 118 -11.17 -5.65 7.08
CA VAL A 118 -11.93 -5.21 8.26
C VAL A 118 -11.14 -4.08 8.93
N GLU A 119 -11.60 -2.87 8.77
CA GLU A 119 -10.94 -1.66 9.29
C GLU A 119 -11.47 -1.24 10.67
N ASN A 120 -10.69 -0.41 11.35
CA ASN A 120 -11.09 0.24 12.60
C ASN A 120 -11.47 1.70 12.30
N ARG A 121 -12.74 2.05 12.46
CA ARG A 121 -13.18 3.44 12.33
C ARG A 121 -12.73 4.28 13.52
N VAL A 122 -12.48 5.58 13.29
CA VAL A 122 -12.09 6.53 14.36
C VAL A 122 -13.06 6.51 15.53
N VAL A 123 -14.34 6.27 15.27
CA VAL A 123 -15.40 6.17 16.28
C VAL A 123 -15.41 4.85 17.06
N GLY A 124 -14.43 3.96 16.83
CA GLY A 124 -14.20 2.75 17.63
C GLY A 124 -14.91 1.47 17.13
N MET A 125 -15.76 1.55 16.12
CA MET A 125 -16.38 0.35 15.52
C MET A 125 -15.52 -0.22 14.40
N LYS A 126 -15.70 -1.51 14.13
CA LYS A 126 -15.16 -2.17 12.94
C LYS A 126 -16.14 -2.03 11.77
N SER A 127 -15.59 -1.95 10.57
CA SER A 127 -16.33 -1.97 9.32
C SER A 127 -15.59 -2.82 8.30
N ARG A 128 -16.30 -3.58 7.46
CA ARG A 128 -15.70 -4.33 6.36
C ARG A 128 -16.01 -3.64 5.05
N GLY A 129 -15.00 -3.50 4.22
CA GLY A 129 -15.13 -2.99 2.87
C GLY A 129 -14.23 -3.74 1.90
N VAL A 130 -14.69 -3.86 0.65
CA VAL A 130 -13.87 -4.31 -0.47
C VAL A 130 -13.51 -3.09 -1.30
N TYR A 131 -12.23 -2.95 -1.62
CA TYR A 131 -11.69 -1.83 -2.37
C TYR A 131 -11.12 -2.32 -3.68
N GLU A 132 -11.38 -1.57 -4.76
CA GLU A 132 -10.66 -1.71 -6.01
C GLU A 132 -9.69 -0.52 -6.12
N THR A 133 -8.38 -0.80 -6.05
CA THR A 133 -7.32 0.20 -6.15
C THR A 133 -6.20 -0.27 -7.10
N PRO A 134 -6.54 -0.58 -8.38
CA PRO A 134 -5.61 -1.24 -9.29
C PRO A 134 -4.36 -0.43 -9.57
N GLY A 135 -4.50 0.84 -9.97
CA GLY A 135 -3.38 1.71 -10.25
C GLY A 135 -2.61 2.13 -9.02
N GLY A 136 -3.33 2.36 -7.91
CA GLY A 136 -2.72 2.69 -6.63
C GLY A 136 -1.81 1.58 -6.12
N THR A 137 -2.24 0.32 -6.24
CA THR A 137 -1.45 -0.85 -5.85
C THR A 137 -0.17 -0.96 -6.69
N ILE A 138 -0.27 -0.81 -8.02
CA ILE A 138 0.91 -0.86 -8.90
C ILE A 138 1.89 0.27 -8.58
N LEU A 139 1.37 1.49 -8.37
CA LEU A 139 2.20 2.66 -8.09
C LEU A 139 2.90 2.56 -6.73
N TYR A 140 2.18 2.06 -5.71
CA TYR A 140 2.73 1.83 -4.37
C TYR A 140 3.86 0.81 -4.41
N GLU A 141 3.64 -0.34 -5.02
CA GLU A 141 4.66 -1.40 -5.17
C GLU A 141 5.89 -0.90 -5.94
N ALA A 142 5.70 -0.13 -7.01
CA ALA A 142 6.81 0.42 -7.78
C ALA A 142 7.63 1.42 -6.98
N HIS A 143 6.98 2.30 -6.25
CA HIS A 143 7.64 3.28 -5.40
C HIS A 143 8.41 2.60 -4.28
N GLN A 144 7.79 1.62 -3.59
CA GLN A 144 8.44 0.85 -2.54
C GLN A 144 9.66 0.09 -3.06
N GLN A 145 9.56 -0.57 -4.22
CA GLN A 145 10.67 -1.30 -4.81
C GLN A 145 11.87 -0.38 -5.15
N LEU A 146 11.60 0.86 -5.55
CA LEU A 146 12.67 1.83 -5.79
C LEU A 146 13.29 2.31 -4.47
N GLU A 147 12.48 2.56 -3.44
CA GLU A 147 12.98 2.90 -2.11
C GLU A 147 13.87 1.80 -1.51
N GLU A 148 13.48 0.53 -1.66
CA GLU A 148 14.28 -0.63 -1.22
C GLU A 148 15.69 -0.62 -1.83
N LEU A 149 15.86 -0.07 -3.03
CA LEU A 149 17.12 -0.01 -3.73
C LEU A 149 18.01 1.16 -3.30
N VAL A 150 17.42 2.30 -2.89
CA VAL A 150 18.13 3.57 -2.71
C VAL A 150 18.19 4.09 -1.28
N LEU A 151 17.35 3.58 -0.37
CA LEU A 151 17.35 3.97 1.03
C LEU A 151 18.12 2.96 1.88
N ASP A 152 18.83 3.47 2.88
CA ASP A 152 19.47 2.63 3.90
C ASP A 152 18.44 2.02 4.85
N ARG A 153 18.88 0.99 5.60
CA ARG A 153 18.02 0.22 6.51
C ARG A 153 17.30 1.07 7.54
N ASP A 154 18.02 1.99 8.18
CA ASP A 154 17.49 2.75 9.31
C ASP A 154 16.48 3.80 8.82
N THR A 155 16.79 4.47 7.70
CA THR A 155 15.86 5.38 7.00
C THR A 155 14.60 4.65 6.57
N THR A 156 14.73 3.47 5.93
CA THR A 156 13.58 2.67 5.47
C THR A 156 12.68 2.29 6.64
N THR A 157 13.27 1.76 7.73
CA THR A 157 12.51 1.32 8.91
C THR A 157 11.75 2.47 9.54
N PHE A 158 12.41 3.59 9.81
CA PHE A 158 11.76 4.74 10.43
C PHE A 158 10.73 5.40 9.53
N LYS A 159 10.97 5.43 8.21
CA LYS A 159 10.01 5.95 7.22
C LYS A 159 8.69 5.16 7.24
N MET A 160 8.72 3.85 7.45
CA MET A 160 7.51 3.03 7.58
C MET A 160 6.67 3.47 8.78
N ASP A 161 7.29 3.74 9.93
CA ASP A 161 6.59 4.24 11.12
C ASP A 161 6.00 5.64 10.89
N VAL A 162 6.78 6.52 10.26
CA VAL A 162 6.32 7.85 9.85
C VAL A 162 5.16 7.76 8.86
N GLY A 163 5.22 6.85 7.89
CA GLY A 163 4.15 6.61 6.91
C GLY A 163 2.86 6.15 7.55
N ASN A 164 2.93 5.21 8.51
CA ASN A 164 1.77 4.78 9.29
C ASN A 164 1.15 5.93 10.08
N LYS A 165 1.98 6.77 10.70
CA LYS A 165 1.49 7.94 11.43
C LYS A 165 0.90 8.99 10.49
N PHE A 166 1.49 9.20 9.32
CA PHE A 166 0.95 10.09 8.29
C PHE A 166 -0.43 9.62 7.82
N ALA A 167 -0.57 8.33 7.51
CA ALA A 167 -1.86 7.74 7.11
C ALA A 167 -2.94 7.95 8.18
N GLN A 168 -2.61 7.74 9.47
CA GLN A 168 -3.52 8.00 10.57
C GLN A 168 -3.97 9.47 10.62
N VAL A 169 -3.04 10.42 10.49
CA VAL A 169 -3.33 11.86 10.52
C VAL A 169 -4.25 12.26 9.37
N VAL A 170 -4.03 11.69 8.17
CA VAL A 170 -4.89 11.92 6.99
C VAL A 170 -6.28 11.33 7.21
N TYR A 171 -6.36 10.07 7.67
CA TYR A 171 -7.62 9.38 7.94
C TYR A 171 -8.49 10.11 8.97
N GLU A 172 -7.87 10.67 10.02
CA GLU A 172 -8.53 11.44 11.05
C GLU A 172 -8.92 12.88 10.62
N GLY A 173 -8.68 13.26 9.38
CA GLY A 173 -8.98 14.60 8.85
C GLY A 173 -8.09 15.72 9.39
N LYS A 174 -6.91 15.39 9.92
CA LYS A 174 -5.98 16.34 10.55
C LYS A 174 -4.96 16.92 9.55
N TRP A 175 -5.46 17.28 8.35
CA TRP A 175 -4.61 17.78 7.27
C TRP A 175 -3.89 19.09 7.60
N GLU A 176 -4.59 20.03 8.24
CA GLU A 176 -4.10 21.37 8.58
C GLU A 176 -3.39 21.40 9.95
N THR A 177 -2.54 20.41 10.25
CA THR A 177 -1.83 20.35 11.54
C THR A 177 -0.31 20.41 11.37
N PRO A 178 0.42 21.04 12.32
CA PRO A 178 1.88 21.03 12.32
C PRO A 178 2.48 19.63 12.29
N LEU A 179 1.79 18.63 12.89
CA LEU A 179 2.24 17.24 12.85
C LEU A 179 2.24 16.72 11.41
N ARG A 180 1.17 16.93 10.65
CA ARG A 180 1.11 16.50 9.24
C ARG A 180 2.23 17.17 8.43
N GLU A 181 2.48 18.46 8.63
CA GLU A 181 3.54 19.19 7.93
C GLU A 181 4.93 18.66 8.27
N ALA A 182 5.21 18.38 9.54
CA ALA A 182 6.48 17.79 9.95
C ALA A 182 6.70 16.39 9.37
N LEU A 183 5.66 15.53 9.36
CA LEU A 183 5.72 14.20 8.75
C LEU A 183 5.95 14.30 7.23
N GLN A 184 5.30 15.24 6.56
CA GLN A 184 5.49 15.49 5.13
C GLN A 184 6.93 15.94 4.84
N ALA A 185 7.46 16.89 5.57
CA ALA A 185 8.82 17.36 5.40
C ALA A 185 9.86 16.24 5.57
N PHE A 186 9.64 15.35 6.54
CA PHE A 186 10.46 14.14 6.71
C PHE A 186 10.38 13.25 5.46
N VAL A 187 9.17 12.92 5.01
CA VAL A 187 8.97 12.07 3.83
C VAL A 187 9.62 12.69 2.60
N GLU A 188 9.38 13.96 2.32
CA GLU A 188 9.97 14.68 1.18
C GLU A 188 11.50 14.63 1.19
N LYS A 189 12.10 14.78 2.38
CA LYS A 189 13.57 14.69 2.52
C LYS A 189 14.09 13.30 2.16
N THR A 190 13.39 12.24 2.52
CA THR A 190 13.79 10.87 2.18
C THR A 190 13.66 10.56 0.69
N GLN A 191 12.89 11.36 -0.08
CA GLN A 191 12.64 11.13 -1.50
C GLN A 191 13.72 11.70 -2.43
N GLU A 192 14.64 12.49 -1.94
CA GLU A 192 15.66 13.19 -2.79
C GLU A 192 16.44 12.23 -3.69
N TYR A 193 16.68 10.98 -3.25
CA TYR A 193 17.40 9.96 -3.99
C TYR A 193 16.49 8.91 -4.65
N VAL A 194 15.15 8.98 -4.43
CA VAL A 194 14.20 8.02 -4.99
C VAL A 194 13.93 8.36 -6.46
N THR A 195 14.93 8.09 -7.29
CA THR A 195 14.93 8.36 -8.73
C THR A 195 15.40 7.12 -9.48
N GLY A 196 14.65 6.72 -10.51
CA GLY A 196 14.99 5.53 -11.28
C GLY A 196 13.83 4.99 -12.09
N GLU A 197 14.02 3.76 -12.56
CA GLU A 197 13.04 3.03 -13.35
C GLU A 197 12.70 1.71 -12.67
N VAL A 198 11.39 1.39 -12.66
CA VAL A 198 10.86 0.11 -12.15
C VAL A 198 10.08 -0.57 -13.26
N LYS A 199 10.31 -1.86 -13.44
CA LYS A 199 9.62 -2.70 -14.40
C LYS A 199 8.89 -3.84 -13.69
N PHE A 200 7.61 -4.01 -14.01
CA PHE A 200 6.78 -5.10 -13.55
C PHE A 200 6.23 -5.93 -14.70
N ARG A 201 5.81 -7.13 -14.37
CA ARG A 201 4.98 -7.99 -15.17
C ARG A 201 3.66 -8.22 -14.44
N LEU A 202 2.56 -7.73 -15.01
CA LEU A 202 1.21 -7.85 -14.47
C LEU A 202 0.57 -9.15 -14.97
N TYR A 203 0.05 -9.96 -14.07
CA TYR A 203 -0.54 -11.23 -14.43
C TYR A 203 -1.48 -11.76 -13.34
N LYS A 204 -2.76 -11.92 -13.67
CA LYS A 204 -3.78 -12.59 -12.84
C LYS A 204 -3.71 -12.20 -11.36
N GLY A 205 -3.97 -10.93 -11.07
CA GLY A 205 -3.95 -10.35 -9.72
C GLY A 205 -2.56 -10.10 -9.13
N ASN A 206 -1.48 -10.49 -9.82
CA ASN A 206 -0.13 -10.39 -9.30
C ASN A 206 0.68 -9.30 -9.99
N ILE A 207 1.50 -8.62 -9.19
CA ILE A 207 2.55 -7.71 -9.62
C ILE A 207 3.88 -8.43 -9.44
N ILE A 208 4.51 -8.82 -10.54
CA ILE A 208 5.74 -9.61 -10.54
C ILE A 208 6.91 -8.69 -10.86
N LYS A 209 7.88 -8.59 -9.95
CA LYS A 209 9.09 -7.77 -10.12
C LYS A 209 9.88 -8.24 -11.35
N ALA A 210 10.22 -7.30 -12.25
CA ALA A 210 10.93 -7.59 -13.50
C ALA A 210 12.21 -6.75 -13.68
N GLY A 211 12.53 -5.90 -12.71
CA GLY A 211 13.77 -5.14 -12.67
C GLY A 211 13.58 -3.74 -12.11
N THR A 212 14.64 -3.22 -11.49
CA THR A 212 14.70 -1.86 -10.96
C THR A 212 16.10 -1.30 -11.18
N THR A 213 16.19 -0.07 -11.63
CA THR A 213 17.46 0.65 -11.82
C THR A 213 17.39 2.04 -11.19
N SER A 214 18.50 2.48 -10.60
CA SER A 214 18.63 3.83 -10.05
C SER A 214 20.09 4.29 -10.12
N PRO A 215 20.35 5.56 -10.46
CA PRO A 215 21.69 6.12 -10.32
C PRO A 215 22.14 6.27 -8.85
N TYR A 216 21.22 6.13 -7.90
CA TYR A 216 21.47 6.21 -6.46
C TYR A 216 21.39 4.85 -5.76
N SER A 217 21.47 3.76 -6.52
CA SER A 217 21.40 2.40 -5.97
C SER A 217 22.47 2.17 -4.91
N LEU A 218 22.05 1.69 -3.74
CA LEU A 218 22.95 1.20 -2.68
C LEU A 218 23.34 -0.27 -2.91
N TYR A 219 22.68 -0.95 -3.85
CA TYR A 219 23.07 -2.30 -4.23
C TYR A 219 24.34 -2.27 -5.05
N ASN A 220 25.41 -2.84 -4.49
CA ASN A 220 26.69 -2.98 -5.17
C ASN A 220 26.93 -4.45 -5.48
N GLU A 221 26.93 -4.79 -6.75
CA GLU A 221 27.06 -6.17 -7.23
C GLU A 221 28.36 -6.85 -6.76
N SER A 222 29.46 -6.10 -6.67
CA SER A 222 30.73 -6.65 -6.19
C SER A 222 30.74 -6.97 -4.70
N ILE A 223 29.97 -6.22 -3.87
CA ILE A 223 29.82 -6.49 -2.43
C ILE A 223 28.80 -7.60 -2.19
N ALA A 224 27.69 -7.61 -2.95
CA ALA A 224 26.60 -8.55 -2.78
C ALA A 224 26.84 -9.91 -3.47
N SER A 225 27.94 -10.04 -4.22
CA SER A 225 28.26 -11.26 -4.99
C SER A 225 28.63 -12.41 -4.05
N PHE A 226 28.08 -13.60 -4.32
CA PHE A 226 28.54 -14.87 -3.72
C PHE A 226 29.82 -15.41 -4.35
N LYS A 227 30.36 -14.71 -5.36
CA LYS A 227 31.69 -15.01 -5.90
C LYS A 227 32.72 -14.35 -4.99
N THR A 228 33.85 -14.99 -4.80
CA THR A 228 34.98 -14.46 -4.04
C THR A 228 35.36 -13.08 -4.56
N GLY A 229 35.09 -12.06 -3.78
CA GLY A 229 35.45 -10.69 -4.08
C GLY A 229 35.76 -9.98 -2.76
N ASP A 230 36.98 -9.47 -2.63
CA ASP A 230 37.54 -8.96 -1.37
C ASP A 230 37.23 -7.47 -1.16
N MET A 231 35.96 -7.06 -1.33
CA MET A 231 35.58 -5.66 -1.11
C MET A 231 35.53 -5.27 0.38
N TYR A 232 35.49 -6.26 1.27
CA TYR A 232 35.59 -6.07 2.72
C TYR A 232 36.17 -7.34 3.37
N ASP A 233 36.79 -7.19 4.55
CA ASP A 233 37.29 -8.31 5.31
C ASP A 233 36.16 -9.05 6.03
N HIS A 234 35.90 -10.31 5.66
CA HIS A 234 34.88 -11.13 6.28
C HIS A 234 35.11 -11.37 7.79
N HIS A 235 36.38 -11.27 8.27
CA HIS A 235 36.69 -11.35 9.70
C HIS A 235 36.13 -10.19 10.53
N ASP A 236 35.79 -9.07 9.91
CA ASP A 236 35.13 -7.94 10.62
C ASP A 236 33.78 -8.37 11.19
N ALA A 237 33.13 -9.37 10.60
CA ALA A 237 31.88 -9.93 11.12
C ALA A 237 32.04 -10.56 12.49
N ASP A 238 33.17 -11.19 12.81
CA ASP A 238 33.42 -11.82 14.11
C ASP A 238 33.42 -10.76 15.23
N GLY A 239 34.13 -9.66 15.02
CA GLY A 239 34.17 -8.54 15.94
C GLY A 239 32.81 -7.90 16.13
N PHE A 240 32.10 -7.65 15.03
CA PHE A 240 30.74 -7.10 15.05
C PHE A 240 29.77 -7.97 15.84
N ILE A 241 29.69 -9.28 15.53
CA ILE A 241 28.77 -10.23 16.19
C ILE A 241 29.04 -10.31 17.69
N ASN A 242 30.32 -10.37 18.09
CA ASN A 242 30.72 -10.44 19.49
C ASN A 242 30.27 -9.23 20.29
N LEU A 243 30.42 -8.01 19.75
CA LEU A 243 30.01 -6.78 20.42
C LEU A 243 28.50 -6.55 20.35
N PHE A 244 27.89 -6.75 19.19
CA PHE A 244 26.45 -6.56 18.99
C PHE A 244 25.62 -7.52 19.83
N GLY A 245 26.07 -8.78 19.96
CA GLY A 245 25.43 -9.80 20.77
C GLY A 245 25.70 -9.74 22.28
N LEU A 246 26.55 -8.81 22.75
CA LEU A 246 27.06 -8.82 24.14
C LEU A 246 25.94 -8.72 25.18
N SER A 247 24.98 -7.83 25.01
CA SER A 247 23.84 -7.68 25.93
C SER A 247 22.96 -8.93 26.02
N LEU A 248 22.76 -9.61 24.88
CA LEU A 248 22.01 -10.88 24.83
C LEU A 248 22.76 -11.99 25.55
N LYS A 249 24.08 -12.05 25.37
CA LYS A 249 24.96 -13.00 26.07
C LYS A 249 24.91 -12.79 27.59
N VAL A 250 25.01 -11.54 28.05
CA VAL A 250 24.91 -11.21 29.50
C VAL A 250 23.53 -11.59 30.05
N ARG A 251 22.46 -11.30 29.32
CA ARG A 251 21.09 -11.69 29.69
C ARG A 251 20.94 -13.20 29.84
N ALA A 252 21.46 -13.98 28.89
CA ALA A 252 21.43 -15.44 28.92
C ALA A 252 22.21 -16.00 30.13
N MET A 253 23.39 -15.44 30.42
CA MET A 253 24.19 -15.83 31.59
C MET A 253 23.41 -15.59 32.90
N LYS A 254 22.77 -14.42 33.01
CA LYS A 254 21.96 -14.10 34.21
C LYS A 254 20.75 -15.01 34.39
N LYS A 255 20.09 -15.36 33.27
CA LYS A 255 18.99 -16.33 33.30
C LYS A 255 19.46 -17.69 33.82
N LEU A 256 20.55 -18.23 33.30
CA LEU A 256 21.13 -19.51 33.76
C LEU A 256 21.58 -19.47 35.21
N GLU A 257 22.18 -18.37 35.71
CA GLU A 257 22.55 -18.21 37.11
C GLU A 257 21.32 -18.27 38.04
N ASN A 258 20.21 -17.62 37.65
CA ASN A 258 18.99 -17.59 38.45
C ASN A 258 18.28 -18.96 38.46
N GLU A 259 18.24 -19.67 37.34
CA GLU A 259 17.68 -21.02 37.26
C GLU A 259 18.42 -21.99 38.17
N LYS A 260 19.77 -21.91 38.21
CA LYS A 260 20.60 -22.72 39.11
C LYS A 260 20.37 -22.39 40.60
N LYS A 261 20.02 -21.16 40.96
CA LYS A 261 19.69 -20.75 42.33
C LYS A 261 18.30 -21.24 42.76
N ASN A 262 17.33 -21.26 41.86
CA ASN A 262 15.96 -21.70 42.16
C ASN A 262 15.81 -23.23 42.22
N ASN A 263 16.77 -23.97 41.67
CA ASN A 263 16.80 -25.44 41.70
C ASN A 263 17.65 -26.01 42.87
N LYS A 264 18.10 -25.15 43.75
CA LYS A 264 18.73 -25.50 45.02
C LYS A 264 17.80 -25.15 46.20
#